data_ff761a3b49e0553a0117924c6ed5cd07
#
_entry.id   ff761a3b49e0553a0117924c6ed5cd07
#
_cell.length_a   1.000
_cell.length_b   1.000
_cell.length_c   1.000
_cell.angle_alpha   90.00
_cell.angle_beta   90.00
_cell.angle_gamma   90.00
#
_symmetry.space_group_name_H-M   'P 1'
#
loop_
_entity.id
_entity.type
_entity.pdbx_description
1 polymer ?
#
loop_
_entity_poly.entity_id
_entity_poly.type
_entity_poly.pdbx_seq_one_letter_code
_entity_poly.pdbx_strand_id
1 'polypeptide(L)'
;MTAEEIKKYINQIAFSGATEFIEKYKDKGEDQQIIGHFGLGFYSAFMVSKQVEIETLSFKEGSVPAKWICDGETEFEIKSSKKKTRGTVVTLHIAEDSEEFLEDSRIQGVLDKYGKFLPIPIKFGTKEESIPDGKDKDDKPKYKSVKKDNIINDSEPIWTKSPNELKDEDYLKFYKELYPMSEDPLFWIHLNVDYPFNLTGILYFPKLKKDFEIQRNKIQLYSRQVFITDEVKNVVPEFLQLLHGVIDSPDIPLNVSRSYLQADGNVKKINGYITKKVADKLNELFKEDRTSYEAKWNDIGIFVKYGMISEEKFHDKAKDFVLLKNTASKLFTFEEYKTFIDANQVNKDKQKVVLYASNEDQQHSYIDAAQKRGYDVLILNEALDSHFINHCEQKFEVTFKRVDADVVDKLIDKGEAKTSVLSEKEETAVKKIFEKAIDDKNNSVTVETMATDDLPVTVTLPEFMRRMKDMQAAGGGGPMMFGDLPVNLAIVVNANHSIVQKIIAAKKEGKKIDLAKQAYDLALLSQGMLTGKALTDFIKRSVDLVAH
;
A
#
# COMPACT_ATOMS: atom_id res chain seq x y z
N MET A 1 -43.31 -20.16 12.19
CA MET A 1 -43.17 -20.63 13.59
C MET A 1 -44.56 -20.93 14.15
N THR A 2 -44.67 -21.78 15.16
CA THR A 2 -45.83 -21.90 16.03
C THR A 2 -45.75 -20.90 17.18
N ALA A 3 -46.84 -20.75 17.96
CA ALA A 3 -46.84 -19.90 19.17
C ALA A 3 -45.79 -20.35 20.20
N GLU A 4 -45.58 -21.67 20.36
CA GLU A 4 -44.54 -22.25 21.23
C GLU A 4 -43.14 -21.97 20.71
N GLU A 5 -42.93 -22.05 19.40
CA GLU A 5 -41.67 -21.72 18.78
C GLU A 5 -41.34 -20.23 18.94
N ILE A 6 -42.32 -19.32 18.89
CA ILE A 6 -42.10 -17.91 19.20
C ILE A 6 -41.61 -17.74 20.64
N LYS A 7 -42.30 -18.38 21.60
CA LYS A 7 -41.87 -18.33 23.02
C LYS A 7 -40.47 -18.86 23.22
N LYS A 8 -40.07 -19.91 22.50
CA LYS A 8 -38.76 -20.55 22.62
C LYS A 8 -37.64 -19.70 21.96
N TYR A 9 -37.86 -19.20 20.75
CA TYR A 9 -36.78 -18.61 19.95
C TYR A 9 -36.76 -17.07 19.92
N ILE A 10 -37.89 -16.43 20.26
CA ILE A 10 -37.98 -14.96 20.26
C ILE A 10 -37.95 -14.42 21.69
N ASN A 11 -38.61 -15.06 22.66
CA ASN A 11 -38.69 -14.54 24.01
C ASN A 11 -37.49 -14.93 24.92
N GLN A 12 -36.68 -15.91 24.51
CA GLN A 12 -35.49 -16.29 25.26
C GLN A 12 -34.26 -15.54 24.71
N ILE A 13 -33.82 -14.55 25.43
CA ILE A 13 -32.65 -13.75 25.09
C ILE A 13 -31.40 -14.64 25.04
N ALA A 14 -30.56 -14.44 24.02
CA ALA A 14 -29.35 -15.23 23.78
C ALA A 14 -29.61 -16.75 23.53
N PHE A 15 -30.83 -17.14 23.18
CA PHE A 15 -31.15 -18.49 22.80
C PHE A 15 -31.28 -18.59 21.27
N SER A 16 -30.47 -19.47 20.65
CA SER A 16 -30.48 -19.69 19.21
C SER A 16 -30.86 -21.14 18.90
N GLY A 17 -31.77 -21.34 17.94
CA GLY A 17 -32.06 -22.65 17.37
C GLY A 17 -30.99 -23.17 16.41
N ALA A 18 -29.89 -22.43 16.21
CA ALA A 18 -28.82 -22.79 15.29
C ALA A 18 -28.17 -24.13 15.63
N THR A 19 -27.91 -24.40 16.91
CA THR A 19 -27.31 -25.66 17.35
C THR A 19 -28.21 -26.86 17.04
N GLU A 20 -29.51 -26.78 17.36
CA GLU A 20 -30.49 -27.83 17.04
C GLU A 20 -30.60 -28.03 15.53
N PHE A 21 -30.52 -26.95 14.75
CA PHE A 21 -30.59 -27.01 13.29
C PHE A 21 -29.35 -27.69 12.72
N ILE A 22 -28.15 -27.31 13.16
CA ILE A 22 -26.88 -27.90 12.75
C ILE A 22 -26.87 -29.40 13.04
N GLU A 23 -27.24 -29.82 14.27
CA GLU A 23 -27.30 -31.23 14.64
C GLU A 23 -28.25 -32.03 13.75
N LYS A 24 -29.41 -31.45 13.42
CA LYS A 24 -30.43 -32.11 12.60
C LYS A 24 -30.03 -32.26 11.13
N TYR A 25 -29.22 -31.36 10.61
CA TYR A 25 -28.87 -31.32 9.17
C TYR A 25 -27.39 -31.58 8.90
N LYS A 26 -26.63 -31.98 9.91
CA LYS A 26 -25.19 -32.24 9.85
C LYS A 26 -24.76 -33.19 8.73
N ASP A 27 -25.59 -34.21 8.45
CA ASP A 27 -25.33 -35.22 7.41
C ASP A 27 -25.66 -34.71 5.98
N LYS A 28 -26.22 -33.51 5.83
CA LYS A 28 -26.62 -32.96 4.52
C LYS A 28 -25.67 -31.89 3.96
N GLY A 29 -24.53 -31.61 4.63
CA GLY A 29 -23.55 -30.61 4.18
C GLY A 29 -24.05 -29.17 4.25
N GLU A 30 -25.18 -28.91 4.89
CA GLU A 30 -25.82 -27.58 4.99
C GLU A 30 -25.29 -26.75 6.19
N ASP A 31 -24.31 -27.27 6.93
CA ASP A 31 -23.72 -26.63 8.13
C ASP A 31 -23.11 -25.25 7.84
N GLN A 32 -22.77 -24.98 6.59
CA GLN A 32 -22.07 -23.75 6.20
C GLN A 32 -22.97 -22.52 6.07
N GLN A 33 -24.29 -22.67 6.05
CA GLN A 33 -25.22 -21.57 5.73
C GLN A 33 -25.80 -20.83 6.93
N ILE A 34 -25.57 -21.27 8.18
CA ILE A 34 -26.15 -20.61 9.34
C ILE A 34 -25.32 -19.38 9.71
N ILE A 35 -25.94 -18.21 9.55
CA ILE A 35 -25.33 -16.90 9.80
C ILE A 35 -25.44 -16.50 11.27
N GLY A 36 -26.55 -16.83 11.95
CA GLY A 36 -26.87 -16.41 13.31
C GLY A 36 -26.64 -17.48 14.36
N HIS A 37 -25.73 -17.19 15.35
CA HIS A 37 -25.43 -18.12 16.43
C HIS A 37 -25.81 -17.60 17.84
N PHE A 38 -25.95 -16.29 18.01
CA PHE A 38 -26.02 -15.67 19.33
C PHE A 38 -27.45 -15.49 19.87
N GLY A 39 -28.48 -15.58 19.03
CA GLY A 39 -29.87 -15.36 19.45
C GLY A 39 -30.17 -13.91 19.90
N LEU A 40 -29.35 -12.94 19.49
CA LEU A 40 -29.48 -11.53 19.90
C LEU A 40 -29.88 -10.59 18.76
N GLY A 41 -29.65 -10.97 17.51
CA GLY A 41 -29.82 -10.07 16.36
C GLY A 41 -31.25 -9.54 16.19
N PHE A 42 -32.27 -10.32 16.58
CA PHE A 42 -33.66 -9.89 16.52
C PHE A 42 -33.93 -8.66 17.40
N TYR A 43 -33.31 -8.56 18.56
CA TYR A 43 -33.59 -7.48 19.52
C TYR A 43 -33.06 -6.12 19.05
N SER A 44 -32.21 -6.06 18.05
CA SER A 44 -31.78 -4.80 17.44
C SER A 44 -32.95 -4.06 16.77
N ALA A 45 -34.05 -4.75 16.44
CA ALA A 45 -35.28 -4.13 15.95
C ALA A 45 -35.85 -3.06 16.91
N PHE A 46 -35.70 -3.25 18.22
CA PHE A 46 -36.17 -2.31 19.25
C PHE A 46 -35.26 -1.04 19.37
N MET A 47 -34.10 -1.02 18.72
CA MET A 47 -33.27 0.18 18.68
C MET A 47 -33.85 1.27 17.76
N VAL A 48 -34.73 0.90 16.83
CA VAL A 48 -35.31 1.81 15.84
C VAL A 48 -36.85 1.79 15.84
N SER A 49 -37.46 1.00 16.69
CA SER A 49 -38.93 0.86 16.73
C SER A 49 -39.49 0.93 18.15
N LYS A 50 -40.65 1.55 18.28
CA LYS A 50 -41.44 1.60 19.53
C LYS A 50 -42.23 0.34 19.80
N GLN A 51 -42.43 -0.50 18.78
CA GLN A 51 -43.16 -1.77 18.89
C GLN A 51 -42.75 -2.66 17.73
N VAL A 52 -42.65 -3.96 17.99
CA VAL A 52 -42.38 -5.00 16.98
C VAL A 52 -43.53 -6.02 16.99
N GLU A 53 -44.03 -6.36 15.80
CA GLU A 53 -45.00 -7.40 15.61
C GLU A 53 -44.44 -8.55 14.77
N ILE A 54 -44.72 -9.79 15.15
CA ILE A 54 -44.40 -10.98 14.36
C ILE A 54 -45.70 -11.73 14.05
N GLU A 55 -46.06 -11.83 12.78
CA GLU A 55 -47.18 -12.63 12.32
C GLU A 55 -46.66 -13.84 11.53
N THR A 56 -46.97 -15.06 11.99
CA THR A 56 -46.35 -16.26 11.46
C THR A 56 -47.34 -17.44 11.33
N LEU A 57 -47.14 -18.25 10.27
CA LEU A 57 -47.76 -19.55 10.09
C LEU A 57 -46.66 -20.58 9.81
N SER A 58 -46.55 -21.59 10.67
CA SER A 58 -45.54 -22.64 10.56
C SER A 58 -45.79 -23.54 9.32
N PHE A 59 -44.70 -24.18 8.87
CA PHE A 59 -44.79 -25.22 7.83
C PHE A 59 -45.37 -26.55 8.34
N LYS A 60 -45.42 -26.73 9.67
CA LYS A 60 -45.92 -27.95 10.28
C LYS A 60 -47.42 -28.12 10.00
N GLU A 61 -47.82 -29.33 9.63
CA GLU A 61 -49.20 -29.67 9.32
C GLU A 61 -50.11 -29.44 10.54
N GLY A 62 -51.29 -28.86 10.34
CA GLY A 62 -52.20 -28.53 11.43
C GLY A 62 -51.84 -27.30 12.27
N SER A 63 -50.78 -26.55 11.90
CA SER A 63 -50.37 -25.35 12.64
C SER A 63 -51.40 -24.23 12.55
N VAL A 64 -51.61 -23.54 13.67
CA VAL A 64 -52.46 -22.36 13.78
C VAL A 64 -51.64 -21.09 13.65
N PRO A 65 -52.05 -20.09 12.84
CA PRO A 65 -51.30 -18.84 12.72
C PRO A 65 -51.32 -18.04 14.03
N ALA A 66 -50.20 -17.46 14.38
CA ALA A 66 -50.00 -16.69 15.60
C ALA A 66 -49.45 -15.28 15.30
N LYS A 67 -49.85 -14.31 16.11
CA LYS A 67 -49.36 -12.94 16.11
C LYS A 67 -48.74 -12.63 17.47
N TRP A 68 -47.49 -12.25 17.51
CA TRP A 68 -46.76 -11.80 18.69
C TRP A 68 -46.54 -10.29 18.61
N ILE A 69 -46.64 -9.61 19.73
CA ILE A 69 -46.50 -8.15 19.84
C ILE A 69 -45.67 -7.84 21.10
N CYS A 70 -44.68 -6.94 20.98
CA CYS A 70 -43.90 -6.45 22.10
C CYS A 70 -43.43 -5.02 21.82
N ASP A 71 -43.35 -4.19 22.85
CA ASP A 71 -42.86 -2.80 22.82
C ASP A 71 -41.41 -2.67 23.26
N GLY A 72 -40.71 -3.79 23.48
CA GLY A 72 -39.34 -3.82 23.97
C GLY A 72 -39.18 -3.91 25.48
N GLU A 73 -40.29 -3.86 26.21
CA GLU A 73 -40.34 -4.09 27.65
C GLU A 73 -40.37 -5.60 27.98
N THR A 74 -40.63 -5.94 29.23
CA THR A 74 -40.62 -7.33 29.72
C THR A 74 -41.85 -8.12 29.34
N GLU A 75 -42.93 -7.45 28.89
CA GLU A 75 -44.22 -8.07 28.56
C GLU A 75 -44.39 -8.22 27.06
N PHE A 76 -45.10 -9.29 26.66
CA PHE A 76 -45.46 -9.54 25.29
C PHE A 76 -46.84 -10.13 25.20
N GLU A 77 -47.52 -9.93 24.06
CA GLU A 77 -48.80 -10.56 23.77
C GLU A 77 -48.68 -11.58 22.65
N ILE A 78 -49.41 -12.73 22.80
CA ILE A 78 -49.61 -13.67 21.69
C ILE A 78 -51.10 -13.79 21.42
N LYS A 79 -51.51 -13.48 20.17
CA LYS A 79 -52.89 -13.52 19.68
C LYS A 79 -53.02 -14.50 18.51
N SER A 80 -54.23 -14.91 18.20
CA SER A 80 -54.52 -15.60 16.93
C SER A 80 -54.33 -14.64 15.75
N SER A 81 -53.84 -15.15 14.60
CA SER A 81 -53.69 -14.40 13.37
C SER A 81 -54.62 -14.91 12.28
N LYS A 82 -54.88 -14.07 11.27
CA LYS A 82 -55.64 -14.43 10.06
C LYS A 82 -54.73 -14.84 8.89
N LYS A 83 -53.42 -15.00 9.13
CA LYS A 83 -52.47 -15.35 8.08
C LYS A 83 -52.79 -16.69 7.45
N LYS A 84 -52.94 -16.71 6.12
CA LYS A 84 -53.35 -17.91 5.35
C LYS A 84 -52.14 -18.60 4.68
N THR A 85 -51.07 -17.88 4.48
CA THR A 85 -49.89 -18.38 3.78
C THR A 85 -48.78 -18.70 4.76
N ARG A 86 -48.06 -19.80 4.55
CA ARG A 86 -46.85 -20.15 5.28
C ARG A 86 -45.81 -18.98 5.22
N GLY A 87 -45.11 -18.77 6.29
CA GLY A 87 -44.06 -17.77 6.40
C GLY A 87 -44.22 -16.85 7.60
N THR A 88 -43.30 -15.93 7.77
CA THR A 88 -43.27 -14.97 8.87
C THR A 88 -43.19 -13.54 8.30
N VAL A 89 -43.97 -12.65 8.88
CA VAL A 89 -43.93 -11.20 8.65
C VAL A 89 -43.46 -10.55 9.93
N VAL A 90 -42.46 -9.70 9.85
CA VAL A 90 -41.99 -8.87 10.96
C VAL A 90 -42.31 -7.42 10.61
N THR A 91 -43.08 -6.75 11.48
CA THR A 91 -43.48 -5.36 11.32
C THR A 91 -42.81 -4.53 12.42
N LEU A 92 -42.03 -3.53 12.05
CA LEU A 92 -41.45 -2.58 12.96
C LEU A 92 -42.24 -1.27 12.90
N HIS A 93 -42.82 -0.88 14.02
CA HIS A 93 -43.44 0.44 14.18
C HIS A 93 -42.35 1.43 14.56
N ILE A 94 -41.80 2.13 13.56
CA ILE A 94 -40.63 2.96 13.69
C ILE A 94 -40.85 4.07 14.72
N ALA A 95 -39.84 4.34 15.54
CA ALA A 95 -39.83 5.43 16.52
C ALA A 95 -39.59 6.79 15.84
N GLU A 96 -40.03 7.87 16.49
CA GLU A 96 -39.94 9.24 15.92
C GLU A 96 -38.51 9.68 15.61
N ASP A 97 -37.54 9.26 16.40
CA ASP A 97 -36.12 9.56 16.21
C ASP A 97 -35.44 8.72 15.11
N SER A 98 -36.15 7.78 14.51
CA SER A 98 -35.68 6.79 13.55
C SER A 98 -36.46 6.80 12.23
N GLU A 99 -37.21 7.87 11.94
CA GLU A 99 -38.06 7.99 10.74
C GLU A 99 -37.29 7.89 9.43
N GLU A 100 -35.95 8.12 9.44
CA GLU A 100 -35.11 7.92 8.25
C GLU A 100 -35.25 6.51 7.66
N PHE A 101 -35.56 5.50 8.47
CA PHE A 101 -35.76 4.11 8.01
C PHE A 101 -37.12 3.87 7.36
N LEU A 102 -37.98 4.87 7.23
CA LEU A 102 -39.18 4.82 6.41
C LEU A 102 -38.93 5.15 4.93
N GLU A 103 -37.73 5.71 4.64
CA GLU A 103 -37.31 6.07 3.30
C GLU A 103 -36.74 4.87 2.54
N ASP A 104 -37.30 4.55 1.38
CA ASP A 104 -36.82 3.44 0.53
C ASP A 104 -35.35 3.56 0.18
N SER A 105 -34.85 4.76 -0.10
CA SER A 105 -33.45 5.02 -0.41
C SER A 105 -32.52 4.68 0.75
N ARG A 106 -32.94 4.95 1.98
CA ARG A 106 -32.20 4.62 3.19
C ARG A 106 -32.10 3.10 3.39
N ILE A 107 -33.22 2.41 3.25
CA ILE A 107 -33.26 0.94 3.34
C ILE A 107 -32.43 0.31 2.22
N GLN A 108 -32.56 0.81 0.99
CA GLN A 108 -31.75 0.33 -0.14
C GLN A 108 -30.26 0.46 0.18
N GLY A 109 -29.79 1.61 0.69
CA GLY A 109 -28.38 1.81 1.06
C GLY A 109 -27.89 0.84 2.15
N VAL A 110 -28.74 0.51 3.14
CA VAL A 110 -28.43 -0.48 4.17
C VAL A 110 -28.32 -1.88 3.56
N LEU A 111 -29.27 -2.26 2.70
CA LEU A 111 -29.29 -3.56 2.04
C LEU A 111 -28.12 -3.72 1.08
N ASP A 112 -27.76 -2.69 0.31
CA ASP A 112 -26.60 -2.69 -0.60
C ASP A 112 -25.29 -2.86 0.16
N LYS A 113 -25.17 -2.28 1.35
CA LYS A 113 -23.96 -2.40 2.16
C LYS A 113 -23.84 -3.76 2.85
N TYR A 114 -24.91 -4.22 3.50
CA TYR A 114 -24.83 -5.38 4.40
C TYR A 114 -25.44 -6.65 3.80
N GLY A 115 -26.34 -6.51 2.84
CA GLY A 115 -27.09 -7.60 2.24
C GLY A 115 -26.64 -8.05 0.86
N LYS A 116 -25.71 -7.30 0.22
CA LYS A 116 -25.34 -7.47 -1.19
C LYS A 116 -24.99 -8.89 -1.60
N PHE A 117 -24.38 -9.68 -0.72
CA PHE A 117 -23.92 -11.04 -1.03
C PHE A 117 -24.52 -12.11 -0.10
N LEU A 118 -25.59 -11.78 0.62
CA LEU A 118 -26.24 -12.78 1.46
C LEU A 118 -26.70 -14.01 0.64
N PRO A 119 -26.54 -15.24 1.17
CA PRO A 119 -26.81 -16.47 0.42
C PRO A 119 -28.30 -16.74 0.17
N ILE A 120 -29.20 -15.89 0.67
CA ILE A 120 -30.66 -15.98 0.49
C ILE A 120 -31.13 -14.79 -0.34
N PRO A 121 -31.89 -15.01 -1.42
CA PRO A 121 -32.40 -13.92 -2.25
C PRO A 121 -33.24 -12.92 -1.45
N ILE A 122 -32.95 -11.65 -1.58
CA ILE A 122 -33.66 -10.54 -0.96
C ILE A 122 -34.40 -9.76 -2.03
N LYS A 123 -35.74 -9.77 -1.93
CA LYS A 123 -36.59 -8.95 -2.78
C LYS A 123 -36.83 -7.59 -2.12
N PHE A 124 -36.48 -6.50 -2.82
CA PHE A 124 -36.82 -5.14 -2.39
C PHE A 124 -37.46 -4.36 -3.56
N GLY A 125 -38.74 -4.16 -3.46
CA GLY A 125 -39.53 -3.51 -4.51
C GLY A 125 -39.65 -4.31 -5.81
N THR A 126 -39.88 -3.59 -6.91
CA THR A 126 -39.99 -4.13 -8.27
C THR A 126 -39.12 -3.29 -9.23
N LYS A 127 -38.57 -3.92 -10.25
CA LYS A 127 -37.86 -3.24 -11.34
C LYS A 127 -38.57 -3.43 -12.67
N GLU A 128 -38.48 -2.43 -13.54
CA GLU A 128 -38.96 -2.54 -14.91
C GLU A 128 -37.86 -3.14 -15.78
N GLU A 129 -38.17 -4.21 -16.47
CA GLU A 129 -37.29 -4.87 -17.42
C GLU A 129 -37.86 -4.80 -18.82
N SER A 130 -37.06 -4.28 -19.76
CA SER A 130 -37.45 -4.24 -21.17
C SER A 130 -37.15 -5.59 -21.82
N ILE A 131 -38.21 -6.37 -22.07
CA ILE A 131 -38.10 -7.65 -22.78
C ILE A 131 -38.44 -7.48 -24.27
N PRO A 132 -37.77 -8.23 -25.17
CA PRO A 132 -38.11 -8.19 -26.60
C PRO A 132 -39.59 -8.62 -26.82
N ASP A 133 -40.32 -7.79 -27.54
CA ASP A 133 -41.74 -8.02 -27.89
C ASP A 133 -41.93 -8.02 -29.41
N GLY A 134 -41.13 -8.80 -30.12
CA GLY A 134 -41.15 -8.91 -31.55
C GLY A 134 -40.49 -7.74 -32.29
N LYS A 135 -40.96 -7.48 -33.52
CA LYS A 135 -40.48 -6.37 -34.35
C LYS A 135 -41.65 -5.42 -34.66
N ASP A 136 -41.35 -4.14 -34.82
CA ASP A 136 -42.32 -3.15 -35.30
C ASP A 136 -42.57 -3.27 -36.80
N LYS A 137 -43.43 -2.38 -37.35
CA LYS A 137 -43.79 -2.36 -38.78
C LYS A 137 -42.59 -2.05 -39.71
N ASP A 138 -41.50 -1.53 -39.15
CA ASP A 138 -40.25 -1.18 -39.83
C ASP A 138 -39.12 -2.19 -39.62
N ASP A 139 -39.46 -3.42 -39.13
CA ASP A 139 -38.53 -4.53 -38.83
C ASP A 139 -37.53 -4.22 -37.68
N LYS A 140 -37.76 -3.17 -36.86
CA LYS A 140 -36.94 -2.81 -35.72
C LYS A 140 -37.39 -3.56 -34.46
N PRO A 141 -36.43 -3.94 -33.57
CA PRO A 141 -36.78 -4.63 -32.32
C PRO A 141 -37.73 -3.78 -31.49
N LYS A 142 -38.88 -4.36 -31.10
CA LYS A 142 -39.83 -3.76 -30.19
C LYS A 142 -39.61 -4.34 -28.81
N TYR A 143 -39.69 -3.49 -27.79
CA TYR A 143 -39.50 -3.86 -26.39
C TYR A 143 -40.75 -3.54 -25.59
N LYS A 144 -41.10 -4.43 -24.65
CA LYS A 144 -42.17 -4.23 -23.70
C LYS A 144 -41.59 -4.14 -22.31
N SER A 145 -42.01 -3.12 -21.54
CA SER A 145 -41.66 -3.02 -20.13
C SER A 145 -42.51 -3.98 -19.31
N VAL A 146 -41.86 -4.83 -18.52
CA VAL A 146 -42.52 -5.77 -17.60
C VAL A 146 -41.99 -5.54 -16.20
N LYS A 147 -42.88 -5.38 -15.23
CA LYS A 147 -42.48 -5.31 -13.81
C LYS A 147 -42.11 -6.70 -13.32
N LYS A 148 -40.87 -6.83 -12.83
CA LYS A 148 -40.37 -8.04 -12.16
C LYS A 148 -39.98 -7.73 -10.72
N ASP A 149 -39.92 -8.77 -9.90
CA ASP A 149 -39.37 -8.67 -8.55
C ASP A 149 -37.92 -8.19 -8.62
N ASN A 150 -37.58 -7.17 -7.82
CA ASN A 150 -36.24 -6.68 -7.72
C ASN A 150 -35.49 -7.48 -6.66
N ILE A 151 -34.71 -8.46 -7.09
CA ILE A 151 -33.74 -9.17 -6.23
C ILE A 151 -32.47 -8.33 -6.21
N ILE A 152 -32.07 -7.90 -5.02
CA ILE A 152 -31.02 -6.88 -4.84
C ILE A 152 -29.64 -7.46 -4.53
N ASN A 153 -29.56 -8.72 -4.16
CA ASN A 153 -28.32 -9.37 -3.79
C ASN A 153 -27.92 -10.47 -4.77
N ASP A 154 -26.61 -10.72 -4.82
CA ASP A 154 -26.03 -11.89 -5.48
C ASP A 154 -25.80 -12.98 -4.42
N SER A 155 -26.59 -14.05 -4.48
CA SER A 155 -26.51 -15.17 -3.53
C SER A 155 -25.38 -16.15 -3.84
N GLU A 156 -24.76 -16.06 -5.02
CA GLU A 156 -23.67 -16.93 -5.48
C GLU A 156 -22.48 -16.12 -6.02
N PRO A 157 -21.87 -15.25 -5.18
CA PRO A 157 -20.79 -14.38 -5.63
C PRO A 157 -19.60 -15.19 -6.13
N ILE A 158 -18.84 -14.59 -7.07
CA ILE A 158 -17.80 -15.32 -7.82
C ILE A 158 -16.70 -15.92 -6.93
N TRP A 159 -16.43 -15.36 -5.76
CA TRP A 159 -15.39 -15.90 -4.85
C TRP A 159 -15.78 -17.23 -4.17
N THR A 160 -17.05 -17.62 -4.25
CA THR A 160 -17.52 -18.93 -3.76
C THR A 160 -17.36 -20.04 -4.78
N LYS A 161 -17.11 -19.68 -6.06
CA LYS A 161 -16.91 -20.61 -7.17
C LYS A 161 -15.48 -21.12 -7.23
N SER A 162 -15.28 -22.27 -7.87
CA SER A 162 -13.94 -22.75 -8.15
C SER A 162 -13.23 -21.84 -9.16
N PRO A 163 -11.93 -21.53 -8.99
CA PRO A 163 -11.17 -20.75 -9.99
C PRO A 163 -11.24 -21.31 -11.41
N ASN A 164 -11.36 -22.63 -11.55
CA ASN A 164 -11.44 -23.31 -12.85
C ASN A 164 -12.77 -23.08 -13.60
N GLU A 165 -13.79 -22.58 -12.92
CA GLU A 165 -15.11 -22.27 -13.49
C GLU A 165 -15.19 -20.80 -13.98
N LEU A 166 -14.17 -19.99 -13.71
CA LEU A 166 -14.15 -18.56 -13.94
C LEU A 166 -13.15 -18.19 -15.05
N LYS A 167 -13.48 -17.13 -15.77
CA LYS A 167 -12.63 -16.50 -16.78
C LYS A 167 -12.17 -15.12 -16.31
N ASP A 168 -11.17 -14.57 -16.96
CA ASP A 168 -10.64 -13.24 -16.65
C ASP A 168 -11.72 -12.15 -16.71
N GLU A 169 -12.67 -12.26 -17.65
CA GLU A 169 -13.77 -11.32 -17.76
C GLU A 169 -14.68 -11.32 -16.52
N ASP A 170 -14.86 -12.46 -15.86
CA ASP A 170 -15.66 -12.56 -14.64
C ASP A 170 -15.00 -11.79 -13.49
N TYR A 171 -13.68 -11.94 -13.33
CA TYR A 171 -12.90 -11.20 -12.32
C TYR A 171 -12.90 -9.69 -12.58
N LEU A 172 -12.72 -9.27 -13.83
CA LEU A 172 -12.74 -7.86 -14.21
C LEU A 172 -14.13 -7.24 -14.01
N LYS A 173 -15.19 -7.95 -14.38
CA LYS A 173 -16.57 -7.52 -14.16
C LYS A 173 -16.85 -7.33 -12.68
N PHE A 174 -16.47 -8.30 -11.85
CA PHE A 174 -16.65 -8.24 -10.41
C PHE A 174 -15.83 -7.09 -9.77
N TYR A 175 -14.60 -6.86 -10.24
CA TYR A 175 -13.80 -5.73 -9.80
C TYR A 175 -14.49 -4.39 -10.09
N LYS A 176 -15.04 -4.21 -11.29
CA LYS A 176 -15.79 -2.99 -11.67
C LYS A 176 -17.09 -2.82 -10.89
N GLU A 177 -17.71 -3.91 -10.49
CA GLU A 177 -18.89 -3.86 -9.63
C GLU A 177 -18.56 -3.37 -8.22
N LEU A 178 -17.42 -3.78 -7.67
CA LEU A 178 -16.96 -3.33 -6.35
C LEU A 178 -16.34 -1.93 -6.38
N TYR A 179 -15.60 -1.61 -7.46
CA TYR A 179 -14.80 -0.38 -7.60
C TYR A 179 -15.04 0.30 -8.96
N PRO A 180 -16.25 0.85 -9.20
CA PRO A 180 -16.66 1.35 -10.52
C PRO A 180 -15.81 2.52 -11.03
N MET A 181 -15.16 3.28 -10.11
CA MET A 181 -14.33 4.43 -10.45
C MET A 181 -12.83 4.10 -10.54
N SER A 182 -12.45 2.84 -10.33
CA SER A 182 -11.05 2.40 -10.40
C SER A 182 -10.68 1.95 -11.81
N GLU A 183 -9.40 2.09 -12.17
CA GLU A 183 -8.83 1.47 -13.38
C GLU A 183 -8.82 -0.05 -13.22
N ASP A 184 -8.63 -0.79 -14.31
CA ASP A 184 -8.51 -2.25 -14.24
C ASP A 184 -7.33 -2.66 -13.37
N PRO A 185 -7.45 -3.74 -12.60
CA PRO A 185 -6.37 -4.24 -11.75
C PRO A 185 -5.25 -4.81 -12.61
N LEU A 186 -4.03 -4.82 -12.06
CA LEU A 186 -2.85 -5.39 -12.72
C LEU A 186 -2.94 -6.91 -12.85
N PHE A 187 -3.47 -7.55 -11.82
CA PHE A 187 -3.77 -8.98 -11.69
C PHE A 187 -4.55 -9.23 -10.41
N TRP A 188 -4.93 -10.48 -10.18
CA TRP A 188 -5.67 -10.90 -8.98
C TRP A 188 -5.19 -12.25 -8.46
N ILE A 189 -5.58 -12.52 -7.23
CA ILE A 189 -5.34 -13.79 -6.54
C ILE A 189 -6.68 -14.30 -6.05
N HIS A 190 -7.12 -15.45 -6.54
CA HIS A 190 -8.28 -16.14 -6.02
C HIS A 190 -7.85 -17.03 -4.85
N LEU A 191 -8.39 -16.75 -3.68
CA LEU A 191 -8.20 -17.52 -2.46
C LEU A 191 -9.30 -18.59 -2.40
N ASN A 192 -8.92 -19.85 -2.29
CA ASN A 192 -9.86 -20.95 -2.12
C ASN A 192 -9.16 -22.06 -1.31
N VAL A 193 -9.49 -22.17 -0.03
CA VAL A 193 -8.90 -23.10 0.94
C VAL A 193 -9.98 -23.60 1.88
N ASP A 194 -10.00 -24.91 2.09
CA ASP A 194 -10.92 -25.60 2.98
C ASP A 194 -10.22 -26.27 4.19
N TYR A 195 -8.90 -26.39 4.14
CA TYR A 195 -8.10 -26.97 5.23
C TYR A 195 -6.73 -26.28 5.33
N PRO A 196 -6.21 -25.95 6.52
CA PRO A 196 -6.71 -26.20 7.89
C PRO A 196 -7.73 -25.15 8.39
N PHE A 197 -8.20 -24.28 7.55
CA PHE A 197 -9.23 -23.26 7.79
C PHE A 197 -9.96 -23.00 6.47
N ASN A 198 -11.20 -22.53 6.57
CA ASN A 198 -11.98 -22.15 5.41
C ASN A 198 -11.68 -20.68 5.07
N LEU A 199 -11.22 -20.44 3.85
CA LEU A 199 -10.95 -19.10 3.34
C LEU A 199 -11.22 -19.06 1.85
N THR A 200 -12.14 -18.21 1.47
CA THR A 200 -12.40 -17.85 0.08
C THR A 200 -12.23 -16.35 -0.12
N GLY A 201 -12.07 -15.92 -1.35
CA GLY A 201 -11.94 -14.49 -1.63
C GLY A 201 -11.15 -14.19 -2.89
N ILE A 202 -11.11 -12.92 -3.25
CA ILE A 202 -10.33 -12.44 -4.38
C ILE A 202 -9.61 -11.17 -3.96
N LEU A 203 -8.29 -11.17 -4.06
CA LEU A 203 -7.46 -10.00 -3.84
C LEU A 203 -6.98 -9.46 -5.19
N TYR A 204 -7.18 -8.18 -5.42
CA TYR A 204 -6.77 -7.48 -6.63
C TYR A 204 -5.61 -6.53 -6.33
N PHE A 205 -4.61 -6.53 -7.21
CA PHE A 205 -3.54 -5.55 -7.21
C PHE A 205 -3.95 -4.35 -8.06
N PRO A 206 -4.25 -3.20 -7.45
CA PRO A 206 -4.65 -2.00 -8.18
C PRO A 206 -3.43 -1.32 -8.81
N LYS A 207 -3.67 -0.51 -9.85
CA LYS A 207 -2.69 0.50 -10.28
C LYS A 207 -2.65 1.63 -9.27
N LEU A 208 -1.45 1.99 -8.82
CA LEU A 208 -1.24 3.07 -7.86
C LEU A 208 -1.03 4.40 -8.60
N LYS A 209 -1.83 5.41 -8.27
CA LYS A 209 -1.65 6.78 -8.80
C LYS A 209 -0.70 7.55 -7.89
N LYS A 210 0.24 8.31 -8.46
CA LYS A 210 1.29 9.04 -7.71
C LYS A 210 0.77 10.14 -6.76
N ASP A 211 -0.44 10.66 -6.98
CA ASP A 211 -1.01 11.79 -6.23
C ASP A 211 -2.12 11.38 -5.24
N PHE A 212 -2.13 10.15 -4.79
CA PHE A 212 -3.23 9.63 -4.00
C PHE A 212 -3.02 9.77 -2.49
N GLU A 213 -4.00 10.39 -1.84
CA GLU A 213 -4.40 9.98 -0.49
C GLU A 213 -4.53 8.46 -0.50
N ILE A 214 -3.66 7.79 0.23
CA ILE A 214 -3.64 6.32 0.36
C ILE A 214 -4.99 5.92 0.97
N GLN A 215 -5.98 5.63 0.11
CA GLN A 215 -7.26 5.10 0.55
C GLN A 215 -7.03 3.67 1.04
N ARG A 216 -6.82 3.56 2.34
CA ARG A 216 -6.84 2.28 3.07
C ARG A 216 -8.28 1.77 3.13
N ASN A 217 -8.45 0.49 3.46
CA ASN A 217 -9.74 -0.15 3.72
C ASN A 217 -10.60 -0.40 2.47
N LYS A 218 -9.98 -0.94 1.42
CA LYS A 218 -10.73 -1.41 0.24
C LYS A 218 -10.89 -2.93 0.18
N ILE A 219 -10.36 -3.67 1.14
CA ILE A 219 -10.63 -5.09 1.28
C ILE A 219 -11.84 -5.24 2.20
N GLN A 220 -12.87 -5.91 1.71
CA GLN A 220 -14.10 -6.18 2.45
C GLN A 220 -14.02 -7.58 3.07
N LEU A 221 -14.25 -7.67 4.36
CA LEU A 221 -14.28 -8.93 5.09
C LEU A 221 -15.71 -9.41 5.24
N TYR A 222 -15.92 -10.65 4.87
CA TYR A 222 -17.17 -11.39 5.03
C TYR A 222 -16.97 -12.60 5.94
N SER A 223 -18.07 -13.06 6.52
CA SER A 223 -18.16 -14.37 7.14
C SER A 223 -19.45 -15.02 6.65
N ARG A 224 -19.32 -16.11 5.87
CA ARG A 224 -20.44 -16.76 5.21
C ARG A 224 -21.30 -15.79 4.39
N GLN A 225 -20.64 -14.99 3.55
CA GLN A 225 -21.23 -13.97 2.69
C GLN A 225 -21.93 -12.80 3.44
N VAL A 226 -21.81 -12.74 4.77
CA VAL A 226 -22.28 -11.60 5.57
C VAL A 226 -21.16 -10.60 5.72
N PHE A 227 -21.38 -9.34 5.34
CA PHE A 227 -20.42 -8.26 5.53
C PHE A 227 -20.10 -8.06 7.02
N ILE A 228 -18.83 -8.01 7.36
CA ILE A 228 -18.34 -7.81 8.71
C ILE A 228 -17.72 -6.42 8.86
N THR A 229 -16.68 -6.13 8.09
CA THR A 229 -15.93 -4.88 8.16
C THR A 229 -15.07 -4.69 6.91
N ASP A 230 -14.65 -3.47 6.67
CA ASP A 230 -13.60 -3.09 5.72
C ASP A 230 -12.26 -2.78 6.42
N GLU A 231 -12.23 -2.84 7.76
CA GLU A 231 -11.00 -2.76 8.55
C GLU A 231 -10.41 -4.16 8.78
N VAL A 232 -9.58 -4.61 7.85
CA VAL A 232 -8.98 -5.97 7.86
C VAL A 232 -7.66 -6.05 8.62
N LYS A 233 -7.42 -5.16 9.59
CA LYS A 233 -6.22 -5.19 10.43
C LYS A 233 -6.04 -6.57 11.07
N ASN A 234 -4.81 -7.07 11.06
CA ASN A 234 -4.40 -8.39 11.53
C ASN A 234 -4.83 -9.59 10.67
N VAL A 235 -5.88 -9.51 9.87
CA VAL A 235 -6.28 -10.57 8.91
C VAL A 235 -5.38 -10.52 7.68
N VAL A 236 -5.21 -9.32 7.14
CA VAL A 236 -4.31 -9.06 6.00
C VAL A 236 -3.04 -8.40 6.52
N PRO A 237 -1.86 -8.83 6.07
CA PRO A 237 -0.58 -8.18 6.38
C PRO A 237 -0.62 -6.69 6.06
N GLU A 238 0.08 -5.89 6.87
CA GLU A 238 0.03 -4.43 6.73
C GLU A 238 0.46 -3.95 5.35
N PHE A 239 1.49 -4.56 4.77
CA PHE A 239 1.99 -4.23 3.43
C PHE A 239 1.00 -4.53 2.29
N LEU A 240 -0.06 -5.31 2.55
CA LEU A 240 -1.12 -5.65 1.61
C LEU A 240 -2.43 -4.87 1.84
N GLN A 241 -2.49 -3.96 2.80
CA GLN A 241 -3.72 -3.20 3.10
C GLN A 241 -4.13 -2.22 1.99
N LEU A 242 -3.27 -1.98 1.01
CA LEU A 242 -3.58 -1.19 -0.18
C LEU A 242 -4.21 -2.01 -1.31
N LEU A 243 -4.32 -3.33 -1.16
CA LEU A 243 -5.03 -4.18 -2.10
C LEU A 243 -6.53 -3.90 -2.06
N HIS A 244 -7.19 -4.23 -3.15
CA HIS A 244 -8.64 -4.25 -3.24
C HIS A 244 -9.15 -5.69 -3.15
N GLY A 245 -10.42 -5.89 -2.82
CA GLY A 245 -11.04 -7.21 -2.93
C GLY A 245 -11.94 -7.62 -1.80
N VAL A 246 -12.16 -8.91 -1.71
CA VAL A 246 -13.02 -9.57 -0.73
C VAL A 246 -12.29 -10.75 -0.10
N ILE A 247 -12.53 -10.92 1.19
CA ILE A 247 -12.11 -12.10 1.96
C ILE A 247 -13.34 -12.62 2.69
N ASP A 248 -13.61 -13.91 2.59
CA ASP A 248 -14.70 -14.57 3.30
C ASP A 248 -14.15 -15.77 4.07
N SER A 249 -14.35 -15.78 5.39
CA SER A 249 -13.92 -16.88 6.25
C SER A 249 -14.85 -17.04 7.44
N PRO A 250 -15.45 -18.22 7.63
CA PRO A 250 -16.22 -18.55 8.83
C PRO A 250 -15.36 -18.79 10.07
N ASP A 251 -14.04 -18.99 9.88
CA ASP A 251 -13.11 -19.36 10.95
C ASP A 251 -12.46 -18.14 11.64
N ILE A 252 -12.82 -16.94 11.19
CA ILE A 252 -12.43 -15.69 11.86
C ILE A 252 -13.39 -15.48 13.02
N PRO A 253 -12.89 -15.48 14.28
CA PRO A 253 -13.74 -15.30 15.45
C PRO A 253 -14.28 -13.86 15.49
N LEU A 254 -15.61 -13.77 15.52
CA LEU A 254 -16.33 -12.51 15.61
C LEU A 254 -16.84 -12.30 17.03
N ASN A 255 -16.84 -11.05 17.49
CA ASN A 255 -17.58 -10.69 18.69
C ASN A 255 -19.10 -10.73 18.45
N VAL A 256 -19.90 -10.55 19.49
CA VAL A 256 -21.36 -10.56 19.41
C VAL A 256 -21.91 -9.50 18.44
N SER A 257 -21.28 -8.32 18.41
CA SER A 257 -21.65 -7.23 17.48
C SER A 257 -21.13 -7.42 16.06
N ARG A 258 -20.28 -8.42 15.83
CA ARG A 258 -19.57 -8.68 14.55
C ARG A 258 -18.68 -7.52 14.05
N SER A 259 -18.52 -6.46 14.84
CA SER A 259 -17.77 -5.27 14.46
C SER A 259 -16.29 -5.33 14.85
N TYR A 260 -15.85 -6.35 15.59
CA TYR A 260 -14.49 -6.48 16.09
C TYR A 260 -13.94 -7.89 15.86
N LEU A 261 -12.73 -7.95 15.35
CA LEU A 261 -11.96 -9.18 15.19
C LEU A 261 -11.23 -9.49 16.50
N GLN A 262 -11.38 -10.70 17.01
CA GLN A 262 -10.58 -11.15 18.13
C GLN A 262 -9.22 -11.64 17.62
N ALA A 263 -8.13 -11.22 18.30
CA ALA A 263 -6.80 -11.72 17.98
C ALA A 263 -6.72 -13.22 18.36
N ASP A 264 -6.79 -14.08 17.35
CA ASP A 264 -6.78 -15.55 17.51
C ASP A 264 -5.66 -16.19 16.66
N GLY A 265 -5.34 -17.42 17.02
CA GLY A 265 -4.41 -18.28 16.30
C GLY A 265 -4.79 -18.51 14.84
N ASN A 266 -6.09 -18.57 14.52
CA ASN A 266 -6.58 -18.75 13.16
C ASN A 266 -6.34 -17.50 12.30
N VAL A 267 -6.54 -16.31 12.85
CA VAL A 267 -6.23 -15.03 12.16
C VAL A 267 -4.76 -14.98 11.74
N LYS A 268 -3.83 -15.39 12.62
CA LYS A 268 -2.39 -15.47 12.27
C LYS A 268 -2.09 -16.49 11.16
N LYS A 269 -2.80 -17.63 11.14
CA LYS A 269 -2.65 -18.64 10.08
C LYS A 269 -3.14 -18.11 8.73
N ILE A 270 -4.29 -17.43 8.73
CA ILE A 270 -4.88 -16.80 7.54
C ILE A 270 -3.91 -15.73 7.00
N ASN A 271 -3.41 -14.84 7.88
CA ASN A 271 -2.43 -13.82 7.52
C ASN A 271 -1.17 -14.43 6.87
N GLY A 272 -0.58 -15.45 7.50
CA GLY A 272 0.58 -16.16 6.94
C GLY A 272 0.30 -16.86 5.61
N TYR A 273 -0.91 -17.39 5.43
CA TYR A 273 -1.33 -18.00 4.17
C TYR A 273 -1.47 -16.96 3.05
N ILE A 274 -2.11 -15.82 3.32
CA ILE A 274 -2.24 -14.71 2.37
C ILE A 274 -0.84 -14.22 1.96
N THR A 275 0.05 -13.99 2.93
CA THR A 275 1.46 -13.60 2.68
C THR A 275 2.12 -14.59 1.71
N LYS A 276 1.99 -15.88 1.99
CA LYS A 276 2.57 -16.93 1.14
C LYS A 276 1.98 -16.92 -0.27
N LYS A 277 0.67 -16.84 -0.41
CA LYS A 277 -0.02 -16.86 -1.72
C LYS A 277 0.34 -15.65 -2.57
N VAL A 278 0.47 -14.48 -1.95
CA VAL A 278 0.92 -13.27 -2.65
C VAL A 278 2.36 -13.43 -3.14
N ALA A 279 3.27 -13.92 -2.29
CA ALA A 279 4.65 -14.15 -2.70
C ALA A 279 4.76 -15.20 -3.81
N ASP A 280 3.97 -16.29 -3.72
CA ASP A 280 3.95 -17.34 -4.74
C ASP A 280 3.44 -16.80 -6.10
N LYS A 281 2.37 -15.98 -6.10
CA LYS A 281 1.84 -15.36 -7.33
C LYS A 281 2.80 -14.36 -7.96
N LEU A 282 3.45 -13.52 -7.16
CA LEU A 282 4.46 -12.59 -7.67
C LEU A 282 5.65 -13.34 -8.29
N ASN A 283 6.11 -14.42 -7.65
CA ASN A 283 7.18 -15.28 -8.20
C ASN A 283 6.77 -16.00 -9.48
N GLU A 284 5.52 -16.47 -9.55
CA GLU A 284 4.93 -17.06 -10.76
C GLU A 284 4.95 -16.06 -11.92
N LEU A 285 4.40 -14.86 -11.72
CA LEU A 285 4.39 -13.78 -12.73
C LEU A 285 5.79 -13.41 -13.19
N PHE A 286 6.75 -13.33 -12.26
CA PHE A 286 8.15 -13.05 -12.59
C PHE A 286 8.78 -14.14 -13.47
N LYS A 287 8.48 -15.41 -13.21
CA LYS A 287 9.04 -16.55 -13.94
C LYS A 287 8.37 -16.79 -15.29
N GLU A 288 7.06 -16.60 -15.37
CA GLU A 288 6.29 -16.84 -16.59
C GLU A 288 6.53 -15.78 -17.66
N ASP A 289 6.51 -14.51 -17.27
CA ASP A 289 6.74 -13.38 -18.19
C ASP A 289 7.43 -12.23 -17.47
N ARG A 290 8.75 -12.28 -17.45
CA ARG A 290 9.58 -11.24 -16.84
C ARG A 290 9.30 -9.86 -17.41
N THR A 291 9.11 -9.74 -18.71
CA THR A 291 8.86 -8.44 -19.37
C THR A 291 7.56 -7.81 -18.88
N SER A 292 6.50 -8.61 -18.80
CA SER A 292 5.22 -8.17 -18.24
C SER A 292 5.32 -7.82 -16.74
N TYR A 293 6.12 -8.55 -15.98
CA TYR A 293 6.38 -8.26 -14.57
C TYR A 293 7.13 -6.92 -14.39
N GLU A 294 8.19 -6.71 -15.16
CA GLU A 294 8.96 -5.46 -15.18
C GLU A 294 8.11 -4.24 -15.54
N ALA A 295 7.18 -4.39 -16.49
CA ALA A 295 6.25 -3.33 -16.86
C ALA A 295 5.30 -2.91 -15.72
N LYS A 296 5.02 -3.84 -14.79
CA LYS A 296 4.18 -3.60 -13.59
C LYS A 296 4.97 -3.13 -12.37
N TRP A 297 6.30 -3.13 -12.45
CA TRP A 297 7.17 -2.90 -11.29
C TRP A 297 6.92 -1.56 -10.59
N ASN A 298 6.63 -0.51 -11.32
CA ASN A 298 6.34 0.81 -10.75
C ASN A 298 5.12 0.81 -9.81
N ASP A 299 4.16 -0.11 -10.03
CA ASP A 299 2.95 -0.23 -9.20
C ASP A 299 3.11 -1.26 -8.08
N ILE A 300 3.81 -2.37 -8.35
CA ILE A 300 3.94 -3.47 -7.38
C ILE A 300 5.18 -3.36 -6.48
N GLY A 301 6.18 -2.59 -6.88
CA GLY A 301 7.47 -2.49 -6.17
C GLY A 301 7.31 -2.05 -4.71
N ILE A 302 6.40 -1.14 -4.43
CA ILE A 302 6.12 -0.68 -3.06
C ILE A 302 5.62 -1.82 -2.16
N PHE A 303 4.73 -2.69 -2.67
CA PHE A 303 4.23 -3.85 -1.91
C PHE A 303 5.37 -4.84 -1.64
N VAL A 304 6.21 -5.09 -2.64
CA VAL A 304 7.34 -6.02 -2.51
C VAL A 304 8.37 -5.50 -1.51
N LYS A 305 8.80 -4.24 -1.65
CA LYS A 305 9.77 -3.61 -0.74
C LYS A 305 9.24 -3.56 0.70
N TYR A 306 7.98 -3.15 0.88
CA TYR A 306 7.38 -3.07 2.22
C TYR A 306 7.21 -4.47 2.83
N GLY A 307 6.75 -5.44 2.05
CA GLY A 307 6.66 -6.83 2.50
C GLY A 307 8.00 -7.42 2.92
N MET A 308 9.08 -7.13 2.19
CA MET A 308 10.43 -7.56 2.56
C MET A 308 10.92 -6.96 3.88
N ILE A 309 10.57 -5.68 4.13
CA ILE A 309 10.95 -4.99 5.37
C ILE A 309 10.17 -5.51 6.57
N SER A 310 8.87 -5.76 6.40
CA SER A 310 7.94 -6.06 7.51
C SER A 310 7.79 -7.54 7.83
N GLU A 311 8.03 -8.44 6.84
CA GLU A 311 7.72 -9.87 6.95
C GLU A 311 8.89 -10.75 6.48
N GLU A 312 9.59 -11.38 7.42
CA GLU A 312 10.79 -12.20 7.10
C GLU A 312 10.47 -13.37 6.15
N LYS A 313 9.33 -14.05 6.33
CA LYS A 313 8.91 -15.13 5.43
C LYS A 313 8.59 -14.65 4.01
N PHE A 314 8.17 -13.41 3.88
CA PHE A 314 7.97 -12.80 2.56
C PHE A 314 9.33 -12.44 1.95
N HIS A 315 10.25 -11.86 2.73
CA HIS A 315 11.62 -11.57 2.29
C HIS A 315 12.30 -12.80 1.68
N ASP A 316 12.24 -13.96 2.35
CA ASP A 316 12.88 -15.20 1.90
C ASP A 316 12.47 -15.62 0.49
N LYS A 317 11.27 -15.27 0.07
CA LYS A 317 10.77 -15.52 -1.29
C LYS A 317 11.00 -14.33 -2.22
N ALA A 318 10.78 -13.12 -1.73
CA ALA A 318 10.80 -11.89 -2.53
C ALA A 318 12.20 -11.52 -3.01
N LYS A 319 13.26 -11.96 -2.32
CA LYS A 319 14.65 -11.74 -2.75
C LYS A 319 14.96 -12.23 -4.17
N ASP A 320 14.21 -13.22 -4.67
CA ASP A 320 14.41 -13.81 -5.99
C ASP A 320 13.70 -13.03 -7.11
N PHE A 321 12.73 -12.15 -6.78
CA PHE A 321 11.94 -11.39 -7.75
C PHE A 321 11.82 -9.89 -7.46
N VAL A 322 12.44 -9.40 -6.39
CA VAL A 322 12.56 -7.95 -6.16
C VAL A 322 13.46 -7.34 -7.24
N LEU A 323 13.04 -6.20 -7.79
CA LEU A 323 13.79 -5.53 -8.84
C LEU A 323 14.41 -4.21 -8.35
N LEU A 324 15.60 -3.94 -8.84
CA LEU A 324 16.35 -2.72 -8.66
C LEU A 324 16.47 -2.02 -10.01
N LYS A 325 16.13 -0.74 -10.06
CA LYS A 325 16.19 0.08 -11.28
C LYS A 325 17.42 0.96 -11.26
N ASN A 326 18.22 0.94 -12.34
CA ASN A 326 19.36 1.84 -12.48
C ASN A 326 19.04 3.11 -13.29
N THR A 327 19.98 4.04 -13.37
CA THR A 327 19.89 5.30 -14.13
C THR A 327 19.71 5.11 -15.64
N ALA A 328 20.05 3.93 -16.18
CA ALA A 328 19.76 3.55 -17.58
C ALA A 328 18.35 2.93 -17.73
N SER A 329 17.50 3.01 -16.72
CA SER A 329 16.15 2.41 -16.67
C SER A 329 16.12 0.89 -16.80
N LYS A 330 17.25 0.20 -16.62
CA LYS A 330 17.33 -1.25 -16.63
C LYS A 330 16.96 -1.81 -15.26
N LEU A 331 16.21 -2.90 -15.26
CA LEU A 331 15.77 -3.61 -14.06
C LEU A 331 16.61 -4.88 -13.85
N PHE A 332 16.98 -5.12 -12.60
CA PHE A 332 17.77 -6.27 -12.19
C PHE A 332 17.17 -6.89 -10.93
N THR A 333 17.25 -8.20 -10.79
CA THR A 333 17.14 -8.81 -9.45
C THR A 333 18.39 -8.43 -8.63
N PHE A 334 18.32 -8.64 -7.32
CA PHE A 334 19.44 -8.30 -6.45
C PHE A 334 20.73 -9.06 -6.81
N GLU A 335 20.63 -10.34 -7.11
CA GLU A 335 21.76 -11.19 -7.49
C GLU A 335 22.31 -10.84 -8.89
N GLU A 336 21.44 -10.50 -9.84
CA GLU A 336 21.88 -10.00 -11.14
C GLU A 336 22.66 -8.69 -11.00
N TYR A 337 22.18 -7.78 -10.15
CA TYR A 337 22.85 -6.51 -9.91
C TYR A 337 24.19 -6.70 -9.22
N LYS A 338 24.28 -7.55 -8.19
CA LYS A 338 25.53 -7.89 -7.54
C LYS A 338 26.57 -8.46 -8.51
N THR A 339 26.12 -9.27 -9.46
CA THR A 339 26.98 -9.82 -10.52
C THR A 339 27.41 -8.74 -11.50
N PHE A 340 26.50 -7.86 -11.88
CA PHE A 340 26.76 -6.78 -12.83
C PHE A 340 27.80 -5.78 -12.33
N ILE A 341 27.78 -5.43 -11.03
CA ILE A 341 28.71 -4.48 -10.43
C ILE A 341 30.03 -5.10 -9.93
N ASP A 342 30.16 -6.43 -9.95
CA ASP A 342 31.29 -7.16 -9.33
C ASP A 342 32.67 -6.72 -9.82
N ALA A 343 32.78 -6.44 -11.11
CA ALA A 343 34.06 -6.04 -11.72
C ALA A 343 34.54 -4.65 -11.28
N ASN A 344 33.63 -3.72 -10.99
CA ASN A 344 33.98 -2.29 -10.83
C ASN A 344 33.66 -1.71 -9.45
N GLN A 345 32.69 -2.28 -8.71
CA GLN A 345 32.17 -1.70 -7.47
C GLN A 345 32.48 -2.57 -6.25
N VAL A 346 33.71 -3.04 -6.16
CA VAL A 346 34.25 -3.73 -5.00
C VAL A 346 35.35 -2.86 -4.38
N ASN A 347 35.25 -2.61 -3.07
CA ASN A 347 36.22 -1.83 -2.32
C ASN A 347 37.49 -2.68 -1.96
N LYS A 348 38.51 -2.02 -1.39
CA LYS A 348 39.75 -2.67 -0.93
C LYS A 348 39.51 -3.80 0.09
N ASP A 349 38.39 -3.76 0.83
CA ASP A 349 38.01 -4.75 1.83
C ASP A 349 37.16 -5.88 1.22
N LYS A 350 37.09 -5.95 -0.12
CA LYS A 350 36.30 -6.93 -0.91
C LYS A 350 34.79 -6.85 -0.69
N GLN A 351 34.27 -5.73 -0.20
CA GLN A 351 32.84 -5.51 -0.06
C GLN A 351 32.27 -4.89 -1.34
N LYS A 352 31.10 -5.35 -1.75
CA LYS A 352 30.36 -4.75 -2.88
C LYS A 352 29.70 -3.45 -2.43
N VAL A 353 29.92 -2.39 -3.19
CA VAL A 353 29.36 -1.07 -2.93
C VAL A 353 28.30 -0.76 -3.99
N VAL A 354 27.08 -0.66 -3.54
CA VAL A 354 25.92 -0.27 -4.36
C VAL A 354 25.79 1.25 -4.29
N LEU A 355 26.01 1.90 -5.43
CA LEU A 355 25.76 3.34 -5.53
C LEU A 355 24.31 3.61 -5.85
N TYR A 356 23.72 4.65 -5.25
CA TYR A 356 22.36 5.04 -5.53
C TYR A 356 22.17 6.56 -5.57
N ALA A 357 21.15 6.99 -6.29
CA ALA A 357 20.66 8.36 -6.31
C ALA A 357 19.19 8.39 -5.85
N SER A 358 18.83 9.41 -5.06
CA SER A 358 17.47 9.68 -4.61
C SER A 358 16.76 10.76 -5.44
N ASN A 359 17.54 11.52 -6.24
CA ASN A 359 17.02 12.53 -7.16
C ASN A 359 18.01 12.68 -8.32
N GLU A 360 17.61 12.19 -9.50
CA GLU A 360 18.46 12.16 -10.68
C GLU A 360 18.87 13.56 -11.15
N ASP A 361 17.96 14.53 -11.13
CA ASP A 361 18.23 15.89 -11.59
C ASP A 361 19.20 16.63 -10.69
N GLN A 362 18.97 16.59 -9.38
CA GLN A 362 19.83 17.25 -8.39
C GLN A 362 21.19 16.57 -8.26
N GLN A 363 21.28 15.26 -8.47
CA GLN A 363 22.50 14.47 -8.32
C GLN A 363 23.19 14.16 -9.64
N HIS A 364 22.74 14.77 -10.76
CA HIS A 364 23.21 14.47 -12.10
C HIS A 364 24.74 14.51 -12.23
N SER A 365 25.40 15.54 -11.69
CA SER A 365 26.87 15.69 -11.76
C SER A 365 27.63 14.56 -11.05
N TYR A 366 27.07 14.01 -9.96
CA TYR A 366 27.66 12.88 -9.23
C TYR A 366 27.41 11.56 -9.94
N ILE A 367 26.21 11.40 -10.55
CA ILE A 367 25.89 10.26 -11.40
C ILE A 367 26.85 10.21 -12.59
N ASP A 368 27.03 11.32 -13.30
CA ASP A 368 27.97 11.44 -14.43
C ASP A 368 29.41 11.11 -14.02
N ALA A 369 29.87 11.62 -12.88
CA ALA A 369 31.21 11.33 -12.36
C ALA A 369 31.38 9.83 -12.01
N ALA A 370 30.35 9.18 -11.47
CA ALA A 370 30.36 7.74 -11.18
C ALA A 370 30.38 6.92 -12.48
N GLN A 371 29.52 7.27 -13.46
CA GLN A 371 29.45 6.60 -14.74
C GLN A 371 30.73 6.71 -15.57
N LYS A 372 31.42 7.86 -15.55
CA LYS A 372 32.73 8.03 -16.19
C LYS A 372 33.79 7.07 -15.65
N ARG A 373 33.64 6.59 -14.43
CA ARG A 373 34.51 5.56 -13.81
C ARG A 373 34.03 4.13 -14.08
N GLY A 374 32.98 3.98 -14.87
CA GLY A 374 32.35 2.68 -15.14
C GLY A 374 31.53 2.13 -13.97
N TYR A 375 31.09 3.00 -13.05
CA TYR A 375 30.20 2.61 -11.95
C TYR A 375 28.74 2.74 -12.39
N ASP A 376 27.92 1.81 -11.92
CA ASP A 376 26.47 1.86 -12.10
C ASP A 376 25.79 2.47 -10.88
N VAL A 377 24.67 3.15 -11.08
CA VAL A 377 23.94 3.86 -10.04
C VAL A 377 22.48 3.46 -10.07
N LEU A 378 21.95 2.99 -8.95
CA LEU A 378 20.53 2.70 -8.78
C LEU A 378 19.73 3.98 -8.51
N ILE A 379 18.45 3.95 -8.87
CA ILE A 379 17.47 4.98 -8.50
C ILE A 379 16.65 4.45 -7.34
N LEU A 380 16.78 5.09 -6.19
CA LEU A 380 16.06 4.80 -4.95
C LEU A 380 15.49 6.12 -4.43
N ASN A 381 14.29 6.48 -4.94
CA ASN A 381 13.65 7.79 -4.76
C ASN A 381 12.26 7.72 -4.13
N GLU A 382 11.86 6.54 -3.63
CA GLU A 382 10.58 6.33 -2.96
C GLU A 382 10.71 6.49 -1.43
N ALA A 383 9.62 6.81 -0.76
CA ALA A 383 9.61 7.04 0.70
C ALA A 383 10.11 5.83 1.52
N LEU A 384 9.90 4.61 1.04
CA LEU A 384 10.36 3.39 1.71
C LEU A 384 11.82 3.05 1.47
N ASP A 385 12.49 3.70 0.50
CA ASP A 385 13.82 3.27 0.05
C ASP A 385 14.89 3.40 1.13
N SER A 386 14.79 4.37 2.04
CA SER A 386 15.72 4.48 3.18
C SER A 386 15.64 3.25 4.10
N HIS A 387 14.44 2.76 4.38
CA HIS A 387 14.23 1.55 5.17
C HIS A 387 14.64 0.29 4.39
N PHE A 388 14.33 0.27 3.10
CA PHE A 388 14.70 -0.83 2.22
C PHE A 388 16.23 -0.97 2.09
N ILE A 389 16.97 0.13 1.95
CA ILE A 389 18.42 0.16 1.94
C ILE A 389 18.99 -0.48 3.22
N ASN A 390 18.52 -0.03 4.40
CA ASN A 390 18.99 -0.57 5.68
C ASN A 390 18.70 -2.09 5.80
N HIS A 391 17.54 -2.52 5.33
CA HIS A 391 17.18 -3.94 5.30
C HIS A 391 18.09 -4.74 4.35
N CYS A 392 18.35 -4.20 3.15
CA CYS A 392 19.22 -4.85 2.16
C CYS A 392 20.67 -4.95 2.63
N GLU A 393 21.23 -3.93 3.28
CA GLU A 393 22.59 -3.96 3.86
C GLU A 393 22.74 -5.11 4.85
N GLN A 394 21.71 -5.36 5.68
CA GLN A 394 21.73 -6.45 6.66
C GLN A 394 21.57 -7.85 6.05
N LYS A 395 20.77 -7.98 4.99
CA LYS A 395 20.38 -9.27 4.43
C LYS A 395 21.27 -9.74 3.26
N PHE A 396 21.87 -8.82 2.50
CA PHE A 396 22.60 -9.16 1.26
C PHE A 396 24.12 -8.91 1.34
N GLU A 397 24.65 -8.50 2.50
CA GLU A 397 26.08 -8.28 2.73
C GLU A 397 26.70 -7.29 1.72
N VAL A 398 26.01 -6.19 1.45
CA VAL A 398 26.45 -5.09 0.59
C VAL A 398 26.44 -3.79 1.38
N THR A 399 27.16 -2.79 0.88
CA THR A 399 27.11 -1.43 1.43
C THR A 399 26.49 -0.51 0.41
N PHE A 400 25.45 0.25 0.81
CA PHE A 400 24.89 1.28 -0.03
C PHE A 400 25.53 2.63 0.25
N LYS A 401 25.90 3.34 -0.81
CA LYS A 401 26.37 4.73 -0.73
C LYS A 401 25.63 5.61 -1.73
N ARG A 402 25.11 6.74 -1.26
CA ARG A 402 24.51 7.71 -2.16
C ARG A 402 25.62 8.40 -2.95
N VAL A 403 25.40 8.64 -4.24
CA VAL A 403 26.45 9.16 -5.16
C VAL A 403 27.07 10.49 -4.73
N ASP A 404 26.36 11.28 -3.93
CA ASP A 404 26.80 12.58 -3.41
C ASP A 404 27.26 12.53 -1.93
N ALA A 405 27.46 11.31 -1.38
CA ALA A 405 27.90 11.13 0.01
C ALA A 405 29.38 11.50 0.20
N ASP A 406 30.20 11.31 -0.82
CA ASP A 406 31.62 11.66 -0.83
C ASP A 406 32.08 11.89 -2.28
N VAL A 407 33.33 12.26 -2.45
CA VAL A 407 33.96 12.29 -3.78
C VAL A 407 33.97 10.86 -4.36
N VAL A 408 33.78 10.76 -5.67
CA VAL A 408 33.54 9.47 -6.34
C VAL A 408 34.64 8.42 -6.06
N ASP A 409 35.90 8.83 -5.91
CA ASP A 409 37.02 7.92 -5.62
C ASP A 409 36.97 7.35 -4.20
N LYS A 410 36.30 8.02 -3.26
CA LYS A 410 36.08 7.55 -1.88
C LYS A 410 34.80 6.78 -1.70
N LEU A 411 33.84 6.93 -2.64
CA LEU A 411 32.63 6.12 -2.63
C LEU A 411 32.98 4.64 -2.75
N ILE A 412 33.96 4.31 -3.62
CA ILE A 412 34.48 2.95 -3.78
C ILE A 412 36.01 3.04 -3.61
N ASP A 413 36.48 2.96 -2.36
CA ASP A 413 37.89 3.00 -2.02
C ASP A 413 38.60 1.73 -2.52
N LYS A 414 39.33 1.84 -3.62
CA LYS A 414 40.15 0.75 -4.20
C LYS A 414 41.56 0.68 -3.63
N GLY A 415 41.93 1.58 -2.69
CA GLY A 415 43.27 1.63 -2.11
C GLY A 415 44.32 2.20 -3.04
N GLU A 416 43.93 2.80 -4.17
CA GLU A 416 44.88 3.40 -5.12
C GLU A 416 45.39 4.76 -4.61
N ALA A 417 46.70 4.91 -4.46
CA ALA A 417 47.30 6.19 -4.11
C ALA A 417 47.42 7.04 -5.38
N LYS A 418 46.77 8.20 -5.40
CA LYS A 418 46.92 9.21 -6.47
C LYS A 418 48.00 10.21 -6.09
N THR A 419 48.77 10.67 -7.07
CA THR A 419 49.82 11.67 -6.85
C THR A 419 49.26 13.07 -7.00
N SER A 420 49.39 13.88 -5.95
CA SER A 420 49.06 15.30 -5.98
C SER A 420 50.07 16.09 -6.82
N VAL A 421 49.58 17.04 -7.61
CA VAL A 421 50.43 18.01 -8.32
C VAL A 421 50.90 19.15 -7.41
N LEU A 422 50.32 19.25 -6.19
CA LEU A 422 50.66 20.24 -5.19
C LEU A 422 51.63 19.66 -4.15
N SER A 423 52.52 20.47 -3.66
CA SER A 423 53.33 20.16 -2.48
C SER A 423 52.46 20.29 -1.21
N GLU A 424 52.85 19.64 -0.11
CA GLU A 424 52.18 19.75 1.19
C GLU A 424 51.98 21.19 1.69
N LYS A 425 52.96 22.08 1.37
CA LYS A 425 52.85 23.51 1.70
C LYS A 425 51.75 24.21 0.88
N GLU A 426 51.62 23.85 -0.39
CA GLU A 426 50.60 24.40 -1.27
C GLU A 426 49.23 23.88 -0.91
N GLU A 427 49.10 22.62 -0.58
CA GLU A 427 47.81 22.04 -0.08
C GLU A 427 47.37 22.75 1.20
N THR A 428 48.29 22.98 2.15
CA THR A 428 48.00 23.74 3.37
C THR A 428 47.58 25.19 3.06
N ALA A 429 48.21 25.81 2.07
CA ALA A 429 47.86 27.17 1.65
C ALA A 429 46.47 27.22 0.99
N VAL A 430 46.15 26.26 0.09
CA VAL A 430 44.84 26.13 -0.54
C VAL A 430 43.77 25.95 0.51
N LYS A 431 43.95 25.03 1.46
CA LYS A 431 43.02 24.81 2.56
C LYS A 431 42.70 26.12 3.29
N LYS A 432 43.70 26.88 3.70
CA LYS A 432 43.52 28.17 4.39
C LYS A 432 42.80 29.22 3.53
N ILE A 433 43.03 29.25 2.21
CA ILE A 433 42.34 30.16 1.30
C ILE A 433 40.84 29.84 1.24
N PHE A 434 40.51 28.55 1.12
CA PHE A 434 39.10 28.13 1.11
C PHE A 434 38.43 28.33 2.47
N GLU A 435 39.10 28.04 3.59
CA GLU A 435 38.58 28.31 4.93
C GLU A 435 38.24 29.81 5.12
N LYS A 436 39.09 30.72 4.62
CA LYS A 436 38.81 32.16 4.62
C LYS A 436 37.68 32.56 3.67
N ALA A 437 37.57 31.92 2.49
CA ALA A 437 36.56 32.24 1.50
C ALA A 437 35.17 31.78 1.94
N ILE A 438 35.09 30.70 2.70
CA ILE A 438 33.84 30.10 3.19
C ILE A 438 33.33 30.81 4.44
N ASP A 439 34.27 31.20 5.34
CA ASP A 439 34.02 31.93 6.61
C ASP A 439 32.90 31.28 7.49
N ASP A 440 32.84 29.95 7.50
CA ASP A 440 31.92 29.17 8.34
C ASP A 440 32.70 28.06 9.06
N LYS A 441 32.78 28.17 10.39
CA LYS A 441 33.53 27.25 11.25
C LYS A 441 32.91 25.87 11.40
N ASN A 442 31.64 25.71 11.01
CA ASN A 442 30.94 24.42 11.06
C ASN A 442 31.32 23.53 9.88
N ASN A 443 31.87 24.11 8.82
CA ASN A 443 32.24 23.40 7.61
C ASN A 443 33.69 22.90 7.69
N SER A 444 33.93 21.67 7.24
CA SER A 444 35.29 21.12 7.14
C SER A 444 35.82 21.25 5.72
N VAL A 445 37.05 21.73 5.57
CA VAL A 445 37.75 21.82 4.27
C VAL A 445 38.87 20.81 4.23
N THR A 446 38.87 19.96 3.19
CA THR A 446 39.96 19.03 2.87
C THR A 446 40.46 19.28 1.45
N VAL A 447 41.75 19.03 1.21
CA VAL A 447 42.35 19.07 -0.12
C VAL A 447 42.68 17.63 -0.50
N GLU A 448 42.16 17.18 -1.63
CA GLU A 448 42.25 15.78 -2.05
C GLU A 448 42.79 15.67 -3.46
N THR A 449 43.50 14.61 -3.71
CA THR A 449 44.04 14.30 -5.05
C THR A 449 42.98 13.57 -5.87
N MET A 450 42.30 14.29 -6.78
CA MET A 450 41.28 13.76 -7.66
C MET A 450 41.70 13.80 -9.13
N ALA A 451 40.90 13.29 -10.05
CA ALA A 451 41.16 13.44 -11.48
C ALA A 451 41.09 14.92 -11.90
N THR A 452 41.87 15.30 -12.92
CA THR A 452 41.96 16.69 -13.39
C THR A 452 40.69 17.24 -13.99
N ASP A 453 39.81 16.36 -14.46
CA ASP A 453 38.50 16.64 -15.07
C ASP A 453 37.33 16.52 -14.07
N ASP A 454 37.59 16.11 -12.82
CA ASP A 454 36.62 16.21 -11.74
C ASP A 454 36.37 17.67 -11.34
N LEU A 455 35.25 17.91 -10.63
CA LEU A 455 34.91 19.25 -10.14
C LEU A 455 36.04 19.86 -9.29
N PRO A 456 36.29 21.19 -9.38
CA PRO A 456 37.30 21.87 -8.58
C PRO A 456 37.00 21.82 -7.08
N VAL A 457 35.77 21.83 -6.73
CA VAL A 457 35.25 21.73 -5.36
C VAL A 457 34.01 20.84 -5.36
N THR A 458 33.96 19.92 -4.43
CA THR A 458 32.80 19.06 -4.17
C THR A 458 32.31 19.32 -2.75
N VAL A 459 31.02 19.53 -2.61
CA VAL A 459 30.37 19.69 -1.29
C VAL A 459 29.61 18.43 -0.99
N THR A 460 29.86 17.81 0.14
CA THR A 460 29.22 16.58 0.56
C THR A 460 28.59 16.71 1.94
N LEU A 461 27.57 15.91 2.20
CA LEU A 461 26.95 15.76 3.52
C LEU A 461 27.32 14.38 4.06
N PRO A 462 27.74 14.24 5.33
CA PRO A 462 27.98 12.94 5.94
C PRO A 462 26.75 12.02 5.78
N GLU A 463 26.98 10.77 5.44
CA GLU A 463 25.91 9.79 5.13
C GLU A 463 24.84 9.71 6.25
N PHE A 464 25.26 9.74 7.51
CA PHE A 464 24.35 9.76 8.65
C PHE A 464 23.37 10.95 8.62
N MET A 465 23.89 12.17 8.40
CA MET A 465 23.07 13.39 8.36
C MET A 465 22.11 13.37 7.18
N ARG A 466 22.53 12.75 6.12
CA ARG A 466 21.78 12.60 4.88
C ARG A 466 20.60 11.64 5.05
N ARG A 467 20.85 10.42 5.55
CA ARG A 467 19.80 9.44 5.88
C ARG A 467 18.78 10.02 6.87
N MET A 468 19.23 10.81 7.82
CA MET A 468 18.36 11.50 8.77
C MET A 468 17.44 12.53 8.09
N LYS A 469 17.96 13.32 7.14
CA LYS A 469 17.14 14.24 6.32
C LYS A 469 16.13 13.50 5.46
N ASP A 470 16.52 12.42 4.82
CA ASP A 470 15.65 11.61 3.97
C ASP A 470 14.51 10.98 4.81
N MET A 471 14.81 10.48 6.01
CA MET A 471 13.81 9.98 6.96
C MET A 471 12.85 11.07 7.45
N GLN A 472 13.34 12.30 7.69
CA GLN A 472 12.50 13.44 8.05
C GLN A 472 11.55 13.84 6.91
N ALA A 473 12.06 13.88 5.68
CA ALA A 473 11.25 14.19 4.49
C ALA A 473 10.17 13.13 4.23
N ALA A 474 10.42 11.87 4.58
CA ALA A 474 9.47 10.77 4.48
C ALA A 474 8.40 10.74 5.59
N GLY A 475 8.35 11.73 6.50
CA GLY A 475 7.32 11.84 7.54
C GLY A 475 7.57 11.00 8.80
N GLY A 476 8.77 10.42 8.94
CA GLY A 476 9.13 9.54 10.06
C GLY A 476 9.52 10.23 11.39
N GLY A 477 9.43 11.54 11.49
CA GLY A 477 9.67 12.29 12.72
C GLY A 477 8.94 13.61 12.68
N GLY A 478 8.10 13.87 13.70
CA GLY A 478 7.44 15.17 13.82
C GLY A 478 8.47 16.31 13.87
N PRO A 479 8.07 17.54 13.49
CA PRO A 479 8.98 18.70 13.40
C PRO A 479 9.65 19.10 14.71
N MET A 480 9.36 18.45 15.82
CA MET A 480 9.88 18.76 17.16
C MET A 480 11.02 17.88 17.67
N MET A 481 11.40 16.81 16.95
CA MET A 481 12.39 15.87 17.54
C MET A 481 13.85 16.23 17.23
N PHE A 482 14.10 16.95 16.15
CA PHE A 482 15.45 17.38 15.78
C PHE A 482 15.37 18.77 15.14
N GLY A 483 15.30 19.83 15.94
CA GLY A 483 15.31 21.22 15.44
C GLY A 483 16.32 21.44 14.30
N ASP A 484 16.43 22.65 13.75
CA ASP A 484 17.43 23.00 12.73
C ASP A 484 18.85 22.63 13.21
N LEU A 485 19.23 21.35 13.04
CA LEU A 485 20.61 20.94 13.29
C LEU A 485 21.52 21.66 12.31
N PRO A 486 22.58 22.31 12.78
CA PRO A 486 23.52 22.95 11.88
C PRO A 486 24.05 21.94 10.87
N VAL A 487 23.90 22.26 9.60
CA VAL A 487 24.34 21.40 8.51
C VAL A 487 25.86 21.56 8.38
N ASN A 488 26.62 20.61 8.92
CA ASN A 488 28.07 20.57 8.74
C ASN A 488 28.38 20.01 7.35
N LEU A 489 28.85 20.87 6.45
CA LEU A 489 29.25 20.46 5.12
C LEU A 489 30.76 20.03 5.12
N ALA A 490 31.03 18.93 4.41
CA ALA A 490 32.40 18.57 4.06
C ALA A 490 32.69 19.12 2.65
N ILE A 491 33.72 20.00 2.59
CA ILE A 491 34.14 20.64 1.35
C ILE A 491 35.47 20.01 0.93
N VAL A 492 35.44 19.33 -0.21
CA VAL A 492 36.60 18.68 -0.79
C VAL A 492 37.10 19.49 -1.98
N VAL A 493 38.37 19.97 -1.90
CA VAL A 493 39.01 20.74 -2.95
C VAL A 493 39.93 19.83 -3.76
N ASN A 494 39.75 19.79 -5.07
CA ASN A 494 40.57 18.97 -5.97
C ASN A 494 41.94 19.60 -6.23
N ALA A 495 42.98 19.05 -5.62
CA ALA A 495 44.37 19.52 -5.77
C ALA A 495 44.83 19.57 -7.24
N ASN A 496 44.35 18.67 -8.08
CA ASN A 496 44.81 18.54 -9.47
C ASN A 496 44.04 19.42 -10.47
N HIS A 497 42.94 20.08 -10.03
CA HIS A 497 42.14 20.87 -10.94
C HIS A 497 42.81 22.20 -11.33
N SER A 498 42.72 22.58 -12.60
CA SER A 498 43.34 23.77 -13.17
C SER A 498 42.92 25.09 -12.48
N ILE A 499 41.67 25.18 -11.97
CA ILE A 499 41.21 26.34 -11.20
C ILE A 499 41.97 26.49 -9.88
N VAL A 500 42.28 25.38 -9.18
CA VAL A 500 43.03 25.40 -7.93
C VAL A 500 44.45 25.87 -8.16
N GLN A 501 45.09 25.45 -9.26
CA GLN A 501 46.40 25.95 -9.67
C GLN A 501 46.35 27.46 -9.97
N LYS A 502 45.32 27.97 -10.64
CA LYS A 502 45.11 29.40 -10.87
C LYS A 502 44.93 30.20 -9.57
N ILE A 503 44.25 29.63 -8.57
CA ILE A 503 44.07 30.23 -7.24
C ILE A 503 45.43 30.41 -6.57
N ILE A 504 46.30 29.39 -6.58
CA ILE A 504 47.63 29.46 -5.99
C ILE A 504 48.50 30.50 -6.72
N ALA A 505 48.48 30.49 -8.05
CA ALA A 505 49.29 31.37 -8.88
C ALA A 505 48.87 32.85 -8.84
N ALA A 506 47.68 33.18 -8.36
CA ALA A 506 47.20 34.55 -8.26
C ALA A 506 48.05 35.38 -7.28
N LYS A 507 48.50 36.59 -7.70
CA LYS A 507 49.42 37.43 -6.93
C LYS A 507 48.77 38.16 -5.75
N LYS A 508 47.48 38.50 -5.87
CA LYS A 508 46.74 39.28 -4.85
C LYS A 508 45.87 38.34 -4.00
N GLU A 509 45.99 38.46 -2.66
CA GLU A 509 45.23 37.63 -1.72
C GLU A 509 43.70 37.74 -1.95
N GLY A 510 43.17 38.95 -2.17
CA GLY A 510 41.76 39.14 -2.48
C GLY A 510 41.30 38.35 -3.70
N LYS A 511 42.11 38.33 -4.79
CA LYS A 511 41.77 37.54 -5.99
C LYS A 511 41.77 36.03 -5.74
N LYS A 512 42.64 35.55 -4.82
CA LYS A 512 42.62 34.13 -4.39
C LYS A 512 41.34 33.78 -3.70
N ILE A 513 40.91 34.63 -2.77
CA ILE A 513 39.66 34.44 -2.01
C ILE A 513 38.44 34.50 -2.93
N ASP A 514 38.40 35.47 -3.87
CA ASP A 514 37.28 35.62 -4.83
C ASP A 514 37.12 34.38 -5.73
N LEU A 515 38.24 33.85 -6.26
CA LEU A 515 38.23 32.65 -7.08
C LEU A 515 37.83 31.39 -6.27
N ALA A 516 38.32 31.27 -5.04
CA ALA A 516 37.94 30.18 -4.15
C ALA A 516 36.48 30.25 -3.78
N LYS A 517 35.95 31.46 -3.48
CA LYS A 517 34.53 31.68 -3.22
C LYS A 517 33.66 31.35 -4.43
N GLN A 518 34.12 31.73 -5.64
CA GLN A 518 33.42 31.39 -6.87
C GLN A 518 33.32 29.87 -7.09
N ALA A 519 34.46 29.15 -6.88
CA ALA A 519 34.48 27.69 -7.01
C ALA A 519 33.61 26.98 -5.97
N TYR A 520 33.59 27.49 -4.73
CA TYR A 520 32.72 26.98 -3.68
C TYR A 520 31.25 27.24 -3.96
N ASP A 521 30.88 28.44 -4.38
CA ASP A 521 29.50 28.78 -4.69
C ASP A 521 28.96 28.00 -5.91
N LEU A 522 29.81 27.67 -6.90
CA LEU A 522 29.48 26.73 -7.98
C LEU A 522 29.15 25.35 -7.44
N ALA A 523 29.92 24.86 -6.47
CA ALA A 523 29.63 23.56 -5.85
C ALA A 523 28.33 23.56 -5.04
N LEU A 524 28.05 24.67 -4.33
CA LEU A 524 26.75 24.83 -3.64
C LEU A 524 25.57 24.92 -4.63
N LEU A 525 25.76 25.62 -5.76
CA LEU A 525 24.76 25.74 -6.80
C LEU A 525 24.39 24.38 -7.39
N SER A 526 25.39 23.55 -7.66
CA SER A 526 25.18 22.19 -8.19
C SER A 526 24.39 21.28 -7.24
N GLN A 527 24.37 21.60 -5.94
CA GLN A 527 23.61 20.90 -4.90
C GLN A 527 22.24 21.55 -4.62
N GLY A 528 21.87 22.63 -5.32
CA GLY A 528 20.67 23.41 -4.99
C GLY A 528 20.73 24.11 -3.64
N MET A 529 21.92 24.23 -3.04
CA MET A 529 22.12 24.85 -1.72
C MET A 529 22.41 26.35 -1.77
N LEU A 530 22.70 26.91 -2.95
CA LEU A 530 22.98 28.33 -3.13
C LEU A 530 21.67 29.09 -3.35
N THR A 531 21.23 29.84 -2.36
CA THR A 531 19.94 30.56 -2.40
C THR A 531 20.05 32.00 -1.89
N GLY A 532 19.00 32.79 -2.09
CA GLY A 532 18.85 34.13 -1.53
C GLY A 532 19.99 35.09 -1.91
N LYS A 533 20.53 35.80 -0.90
CA LYS A 533 21.60 36.79 -1.07
C LYS A 533 22.86 36.17 -1.66
N ALA A 534 23.24 34.97 -1.20
CA ALA A 534 24.44 34.29 -1.68
C ALA A 534 24.38 33.99 -3.18
N LEU A 535 23.23 33.56 -3.69
CA LEU A 535 23.00 33.37 -5.12
C LEU A 535 23.10 34.69 -5.91
N THR A 536 22.51 35.78 -5.38
CA THR A 536 22.63 37.09 -6.02
C THR A 536 24.04 37.58 -6.11
N ASP A 537 24.83 37.45 -5.04
CA ASP A 537 26.24 37.85 -5.00
C ASP A 537 27.11 36.97 -5.92
N PHE A 538 26.81 35.67 -6.00
CA PHE A 538 27.43 34.75 -6.95
C PHE A 538 27.18 35.16 -8.41
N ILE A 539 25.94 35.50 -8.77
CA ILE A 539 25.58 35.93 -10.12
C ILE A 539 26.36 37.22 -10.48
N LYS A 540 26.42 38.20 -9.58
CA LYS A 540 27.18 39.44 -9.81
C LYS A 540 28.66 39.14 -10.09
N ARG A 541 29.33 38.35 -9.23
CA ARG A 541 30.72 37.94 -9.45
C ARG A 541 30.92 37.18 -10.76
N SER A 542 29.95 36.30 -11.12
CA SER A 542 30.01 35.55 -12.38
C SER A 542 29.95 36.47 -13.60
N VAL A 543 29.08 37.50 -13.57
CA VAL A 543 29.00 38.50 -14.65
C VAL A 543 30.31 39.29 -14.76
N ASP A 544 30.92 39.72 -13.62
CA ASP A 544 32.20 40.43 -13.62
C ASP A 544 33.33 39.57 -14.17
N LEU A 545 33.34 38.25 -13.87
CA LEU A 545 34.36 37.32 -14.38
C LEU A 545 34.20 37.04 -15.89
N VAL A 546 33.02 37.11 -16.43
CA VAL A 546 32.76 36.94 -17.90
C VAL A 546 33.08 38.24 -18.67
N ALA A 547 32.93 39.40 -18.02
CA ALA A 547 33.18 40.70 -18.63
C ALA A 547 34.67 41.05 -18.72
N HIS A 548 35.55 40.36 -17.99
CA HIS A 548 36.99 40.54 -17.92
C HIS A 548 37.78 39.26 -18.25
#